data_658680f9f4de33c224b0545b1296bc3a
#
_entry.id   658680f9f4de33c224b0545b1296bc3a
#
_cell.length_a   1.000
_cell.length_b   1.000
_cell.length_c   1.000
_cell.angle_alpha   90.00
_cell.angle_beta   90.00
_cell.angle_gamma   90.00
#
_symmetry.space_group_name_H-M   'P 1'
#
loop_
_entity.id
_entity.type
_entity.pdbx_description
1 polymer ?
#
loop_
_entity_poly.entity_id
_entity_poly.type
_entity_poly.pdbx_seq_one_letter_code
_entity_poly.pdbx_strand_id
1 'polypeptide(L)'
;LEIVENKFRKALIGATVKDVNFFIAGENFLVFDPDHIWVLDVGMEMVLDNTTISYGVNIEMRLWDLVEDNMEALTGELDIFELEPEEIPIKTTLIGQKIKEAAFNWNWYHKLDDDFVPLQEKTYIPFEMILTFESGDTLQLSSVIFALEGEEMTRPKYNSQGQLLVAFNKPVDVEDVD
;
A
#
# COMPACT_ATOMS: atom_id res chain seq x y z
N LEU A 1 -15.40 -11.01 -0.82
CA LEU A 1 -14.74 -9.73 -1.08
C LEU A 1 -15.45 -8.57 -0.38
N GLU A 2 -16.75 -8.42 -0.58
CA GLU A 2 -17.53 -7.32 0.03
C GLU A 2 -17.37 -7.23 1.55
N ILE A 3 -17.34 -8.37 2.25
CA ILE A 3 -17.14 -8.43 3.72
C ILE A 3 -15.76 -7.87 4.10
N VAL A 4 -14.71 -8.26 3.36
CA VAL A 4 -13.33 -7.81 3.61
C VAL A 4 -13.20 -6.33 3.34
N GLU A 5 -13.69 -5.85 2.20
CA GLU A 5 -13.65 -4.44 1.83
C GLU A 5 -14.42 -3.57 2.85
N ASN A 6 -15.60 -3.99 3.25
CA ASN A 6 -16.40 -3.27 4.24
C ASN A 6 -15.75 -3.19 5.61
N LYS A 7 -15.00 -4.23 6.02
CA LYS A 7 -14.20 -4.21 7.24
C LYS A 7 -13.18 -3.07 7.20
N PHE A 8 -12.41 -2.94 6.11
CA PHE A 8 -11.42 -1.89 5.97
C PHE A 8 -12.05 -0.51 5.81
N ARG A 9 -13.14 -0.38 5.04
CA ARG A 9 -13.88 0.88 4.94
C ARG A 9 -14.35 1.37 6.30
N LYS A 10 -14.89 0.48 7.11
CA LYS A 10 -15.36 0.80 8.48
C LYS A 10 -14.23 1.26 9.39
N ALA A 11 -13.04 0.67 9.26
CA ALA A 11 -11.87 1.04 10.04
C ALA A 11 -11.29 2.39 9.61
N LEU A 12 -11.31 2.68 8.30
CA LEU A 12 -10.66 3.85 7.70
C LEU A 12 -11.54 5.10 7.69
N ILE A 13 -12.78 4.99 7.19
CA ILE A 13 -13.64 6.16 6.97
C ILE A 13 -14.04 6.79 8.29
N GLY A 14 -13.78 8.09 8.42
CA GLY A 14 -14.00 8.85 9.65
C GLY A 14 -12.88 8.80 10.65
N ALA A 15 -11.86 7.97 10.44
CA ALA A 15 -10.69 7.90 11.32
C ALA A 15 -9.71 9.04 11.07
N THR A 16 -9.03 9.46 12.14
CA THR A 16 -7.98 10.48 12.09
C THR A 16 -6.61 9.81 12.11
N VAL A 17 -5.73 10.24 11.23
CA VAL A 17 -4.34 9.76 11.18
C VAL A 17 -3.56 10.31 12.38
N LYS A 18 -3.03 9.42 13.22
CA LYS A 18 -2.19 9.77 14.37
C LYS A 18 -0.70 9.69 14.04
N ASP A 19 -0.33 8.74 13.22
CA ASP A 19 1.02 8.57 12.71
C ASP A 19 0.99 7.78 11.40
N VAL A 20 2.03 7.91 10.60
CA VAL A 20 2.22 7.12 9.39
C VAL A 20 3.70 6.81 9.22
N ASN A 21 4.01 5.55 8.93
CA ASN A 21 5.36 5.07 8.78
C ASN A 21 5.52 4.39 7.42
N PHE A 22 6.57 4.75 6.69
CA PHE A 22 6.91 4.16 5.41
C PHE A 22 8.20 3.36 5.56
N PHE A 23 8.21 2.12 5.06
CA PHE A 23 9.29 1.17 5.30
C PHE A 23 9.94 0.68 4.02
N ILE A 24 11.26 0.50 4.10
CA ILE A 24 12.09 -0.14 3.09
C ILE A 24 12.96 -1.24 3.72
N ALA A 25 13.39 -2.23 2.94
CA ALA A 25 14.26 -3.31 3.40
C ALA A 25 15.70 -3.21 2.88
N GLY A 26 15.95 -2.36 1.94
CA GLY A 26 17.27 -2.18 1.33
C GLY A 26 17.44 -0.77 0.78
N GLU A 27 18.15 -0.67 -0.34
CA GLU A 27 18.34 0.62 -1.02
C GLU A 27 17.29 0.91 -2.10
N ASN A 28 16.17 0.14 -2.10
CA ASN A 28 15.12 0.21 -3.12
C ASN A 28 14.07 1.29 -2.80
N PHE A 29 14.55 2.50 -2.58
CA PHE A 29 13.71 3.67 -2.43
C PHE A 29 13.95 4.61 -3.61
N LEU A 30 12.88 4.88 -4.36
CA LEU A 30 12.92 5.76 -5.52
C LEU A 30 12.03 6.98 -5.30
N VAL A 31 12.54 8.14 -5.67
CA VAL A 31 11.80 9.41 -5.65
C VAL A 31 11.63 9.87 -7.10
N PHE A 32 10.40 9.83 -7.61
CA PHE A 32 10.07 10.33 -8.96
C PHE A 32 9.63 11.80 -8.94
N ASP A 33 8.95 12.19 -7.88
CA ASP A 33 8.57 13.57 -7.60
C ASP A 33 8.71 13.75 -6.09
N PRO A 34 9.63 14.62 -5.61
CA PRO A 34 9.94 14.75 -4.18
C PRO A 34 8.79 15.23 -3.32
N ASP A 35 7.74 15.79 -3.93
CA ASP A 35 6.55 16.27 -3.23
C ASP A 35 5.34 15.34 -3.40
N HIS A 36 5.39 14.40 -4.36
CA HIS A 36 4.19 13.68 -4.77
C HIS A 36 4.33 12.17 -5.03
N ILE A 37 5.49 11.68 -5.50
CA ILE A 37 5.59 10.29 -5.99
C ILE A 37 6.86 9.60 -5.50
N TRP A 38 6.66 8.49 -4.79
CA TRP A 38 7.72 7.62 -4.25
C TRP A 38 7.41 6.16 -4.56
N VAL A 39 8.45 5.33 -4.56
CA VAL A 39 8.32 3.87 -4.69
C VAL A 39 9.12 3.19 -3.58
N LEU A 40 8.47 2.26 -2.87
CA LEU A 40 9.00 1.54 -1.72
C LEU A 40 8.97 0.03 -1.96
N ASP A 41 9.80 -0.71 -1.23
CA ASP A 41 9.86 -2.18 -1.34
C ASP A 41 9.21 -2.94 -0.17
N VAL A 42 8.81 -2.28 0.91
CA VAL A 42 8.18 -2.95 2.07
C VAL A 42 6.74 -2.51 2.30
N GLY A 43 6.47 -1.25 2.57
CA GLY A 43 5.09 -0.84 2.79
C GLY A 43 4.90 0.41 3.63
N MET A 44 3.63 0.63 4.00
CA MET A 44 3.16 1.75 4.81
C MET A 44 2.31 1.23 5.98
N GLU A 45 2.55 1.78 7.15
CA GLU A 45 1.76 1.58 8.35
C GLU A 45 1.09 2.91 8.73
N MET A 46 -0.22 2.88 8.89
CA MET A 46 -1.00 4.04 9.29
C MET A 46 -1.64 3.79 10.66
N VAL A 47 -1.21 4.56 11.64
CA VAL A 47 -1.79 4.53 12.99
C VAL A 47 -2.94 5.52 13.02
N LEU A 48 -4.15 4.99 13.21
CA LEU A 48 -5.39 5.76 13.31
C LEU A 48 -5.81 5.92 14.77
N ASP A 49 -6.77 6.78 15.04
CA ASP A 49 -7.32 6.97 16.40
C ASP A 49 -8.08 5.75 16.93
N ASN A 50 -8.53 4.86 16.05
CA ASN A 50 -9.31 3.65 16.42
C ASN A 50 -8.56 2.33 16.18
N THR A 51 -7.56 2.29 15.30
CA THR A 51 -6.83 1.07 14.93
C THR A 51 -5.56 1.38 14.15
N THR A 52 -4.81 0.35 13.78
CA THR A 52 -3.64 0.45 12.87
C THR A 52 -3.93 -0.36 11.62
N ILE A 53 -3.64 0.23 10.46
CA ILE A 53 -3.77 -0.42 9.14
C ILE A 53 -2.39 -0.44 8.49
N SER A 54 -1.96 -1.60 8.00
CA SER A 54 -0.72 -1.75 7.26
C SER A 54 -0.98 -2.29 5.86
N TYR A 55 -0.37 -1.66 4.86
CA TYR A 55 -0.33 -2.12 3.48
C TYR A 55 1.13 -2.41 3.11
N GLY A 56 1.47 -3.66 2.94
CA GLY A 56 2.84 -4.05 2.77
C GLY A 56 3.03 -5.47 2.24
N VAL A 57 4.29 -5.84 2.07
CA VAL A 57 4.66 -7.18 1.65
C VAL A 57 4.42 -8.19 2.78
N ASN A 58 3.60 -9.19 2.50
CA ASN A 58 3.43 -10.35 3.37
C ASN A 58 4.53 -11.37 3.01
N ILE A 59 5.50 -11.56 3.89
CA ILE A 59 6.67 -12.38 3.60
C ILE A 59 6.36 -13.89 3.50
N GLU A 60 5.30 -14.35 4.17
CA GLU A 60 4.89 -15.76 4.09
C GLU A 60 4.26 -16.07 2.72
N MET A 61 3.40 -15.17 2.23
CA MET A 61 2.73 -15.31 0.93
C MET A 61 3.56 -14.79 -0.24
N ARG A 62 4.57 -13.94 0.02
CA ARG A 62 5.35 -13.21 -0.98
C ARG A 62 4.50 -12.33 -1.89
N LEU A 63 3.46 -11.75 -1.34
CA LEU A 63 2.48 -10.89 -2.02
C LEU A 63 2.23 -9.64 -1.18
N TRP A 64 1.77 -8.58 -1.83
CA TRP A 64 1.27 -7.40 -1.14
C TRP A 64 -0.07 -7.72 -0.47
N ASP A 65 -0.25 -7.22 0.75
CA ASP A 65 -1.42 -7.49 1.56
C ASP A 65 -1.82 -6.28 2.39
N LEU A 66 -3.06 -6.26 2.84
CA LEU A 66 -3.64 -5.22 3.68
C LEU A 66 -4.17 -5.87 4.95
N VAL A 67 -3.70 -5.39 6.10
CA VAL A 67 -4.11 -5.92 7.41
C VAL A 67 -4.51 -4.81 8.38
N GLU A 68 -5.42 -5.14 9.29
CA GLU A 68 -5.75 -4.29 10.44
C GLU A 68 -4.84 -4.68 11.62
N ASP A 69 -3.57 -4.35 11.47
CA ASP A 69 -2.50 -4.63 12.43
C ASP A 69 -1.27 -3.78 12.07
N ASN A 70 -0.21 -3.85 12.87
CA ASN A 70 1.07 -3.21 12.57
C ASN A 70 1.83 -3.93 11.45
N MET A 71 2.89 -3.30 10.95
CA MET A 71 3.69 -3.83 9.85
C MET A 71 4.36 -5.17 10.17
N GLU A 72 4.72 -5.42 11.42
CA GLU A 72 5.32 -6.68 11.85
C GLU A 72 4.42 -7.90 11.55
N ALA A 73 3.09 -7.73 11.58
CA ALA A 73 2.15 -8.78 11.19
C ALA A 73 2.32 -9.24 9.73
N LEU A 74 2.84 -8.39 8.86
CA LEU A 74 3.14 -8.72 7.47
C LEU A 74 4.59 -9.16 7.27
N THR A 75 5.53 -8.45 7.87
CA THR A 75 6.97 -8.60 7.60
C THR A 75 7.68 -9.57 8.53
N GLY A 76 7.07 -9.92 9.66
CA GLY A 76 7.68 -10.83 10.64
C GLY A 76 9.06 -10.32 11.10
N GLU A 77 10.07 -11.18 10.95
CA GLU A 77 11.46 -10.88 11.35
C GLU A 77 12.29 -10.20 10.24
N LEU A 78 11.65 -9.78 9.11
CA LEU A 78 12.36 -9.06 8.07
C LEU A 78 12.96 -7.76 8.64
N ASP A 79 14.22 -7.52 8.34
CA ASP A 79 14.93 -6.31 8.76
C ASP A 79 14.47 -5.12 7.90
N ILE A 80 13.70 -4.22 8.49
CA ILE A 80 13.09 -3.08 7.81
C ILE A 80 13.53 -1.76 8.42
N PHE A 81 13.58 -0.71 7.57
CA PHE A 81 13.97 0.63 7.95
C PHE A 81 12.82 1.60 7.69
N GLU A 82 12.54 2.45 8.67
CA GLU A 82 11.56 3.52 8.54
C GLU A 82 12.20 4.72 7.82
N LEU A 83 11.50 5.27 6.81
CA LEU A 83 11.90 6.50 6.15
C LEU A 83 11.64 7.72 7.06
N GLU A 84 12.63 8.61 7.11
CA GLU A 84 12.53 9.86 7.86
C GLU A 84 11.65 10.89 7.13
N PRO A 85 11.08 11.90 7.82
CA PRO A 85 10.26 12.92 7.20
C PRO A 85 10.96 13.72 6.09
N GLU A 86 12.28 13.85 6.14
CA GLU A 86 13.08 14.51 5.11
C GLU A 86 13.12 13.71 3.81
N GLU A 87 13.00 12.38 3.91
CA GLU A 87 12.99 11.46 2.76
C GLU A 87 11.60 11.35 2.13
N ILE A 88 10.55 11.40 2.95
CA ILE A 88 9.15 11.32 2.53
C ILE A 88 8.28 12.32 3.32
N PRO A 89 8.22 13.59 2.88
CA PRO A 89 7.60 14.68 3.64
C PRO A 89 6.11 14.52 3.95
N ILE A 90 5.38 13.71 3.17
CA ILE A 90 3.96 13.45 3.41
C ILE A 90 3.70 12.78 4.76
N LYS A 91 4.69 12.14 5.36
CA LYS A 91 4.59 11.60 6.72
C LYS A 91 4.07 12.66 7.69
N THR A 92 4.63 13.85 7.64
CA THR A 92 4.18 14.98 8.48
C THR A 92 2.84 15.55 8.03
N THR A 93 2.62 15.66 6.72
CA THR A 93 1.40 16.25 6.15
C THR A 93 0.16 15.43 6.47
N LEU A 94 0.26 14.10 6.50
CA LEU A 94 -0.87 13.20 6.73
C LEU A 94 -1.32 13.17 8.20
N ILE A 95 -0.44 13.45 9.15
CA ILE A 95 -0.77 13.44 10.58
C ILE A 95 -1.85 14.50 10.88
N GLY A 96 -2.88 14.06 11.59
CA GLY A 96 -4.03 14.90 11.96
C GLY A 96 -5.13 14.97 10.90
N GLN A 97 -4.92 14.43 9.71
CA GLN A 97 -5.95 14.41 8.68
C GLN A 97 -6.99 13.31 8.94
N LYS A 98 -8.25 13.61 8.59
CA LYS A 98 -9.38 12.69 8.72
C LYS A 98 -9.73 12.10 7.37
N ILE A 99 -9.88 10.78 7.31
CA ILE A 99 -10.21 10.04 6.11
C ILE A 99 -11.70 10.20 5.81
N LYS A 100 -12.01 10.68 4.62
CA LYS A 100 -13.39 10.87 4.13
C LYS A 100 -13.87 9.69 3.30
N GLU A 101 -13.01 9.17 2.42
CA GLU A 101 -13.33 8.09 1.49
C GLU A 101 -12.15 7.13 1.35
N ALA A 102 -12.47 5.86 1.07
CA ALA A 102 -11.50 4.84 0.74
C ALA A 102 -12.01 4.03 -0.46
N ALA A 103 -11.21 3.93 -1.51
CA ALA A 103 -11.47 3.13 -2.68
C ALA A 103 -10.40 2.03 -2.81
N PHE A 104 -10.80 0.87 -3.28
CA PHE A 104 -9.92 -0.28 -3.40
C PHE A 104 -10.01 -0.88 -4.79
N ASN A 105 -8.90 -1.47 -5.24
CA ASN A 105 -8.84 -2.37 -6.38
C ASN A 105 -8.30 -3.71 -5.89
N TRP A 106 -9.06 -4.79 -6.04
CA TRP A 106 -8.74 -6.12 -5.56
C TRP A 106 -8.46 -7.06 -6.71
N ASN A 107 -7.46 -7.94 -6.51
CA ASN A 107 -7.30 -9.14 -7.31
C ASN A 107 -7.62 -10.37 -6.45
N TRP A 108 -7.65 -11.53 -7.06
CA TRP A 108 -7.85 -12.79 -6.36
C TRP A 108 -7.00 -13.90 -6.96
N TYR A 109 -6.69 -14.89 -6.15
CA TYR A 109 -6.05 -16.11 -6.59
C TYR A 109 -6.64 -17.30 -5.83
N HIS A 110 -6.51 -18.50 -6.39
CA HIS A 110 -6.82 -19.73 -5.66
C HIS A 110 -5.62 -20.09 -4.79
N LYS A 111 -5.89 -20.43 -3.53
CA LYS A 111 -4.87 -21.08 -2.70
C LYS A 111 -4.49 -22.42 -3.36
N LEU A 112 -3.24 -22.80 -3.23
CA LEU A 112 -2.74 -24.10 -3.68
C LEU A 112 -2.64 -25.05 -2.49
N ASP A 113 -2.90 -26.34 -2.73
CA ASP A 113 -2.56 -27.37 -1.75
C ASP A 113 -1.05 -27.71 -1.80
N ASP A 114 -0.63 -28.69 -1.00
CA ASP A 114 0.78 -29.09 -0.91
C ASP A 114 1.34 -29.68 -2.24
N ASP A 115 0.47 -30.12 -3.13
CA ASP A 115 0.80 -30.64 -4.46
C ASP A 115 0.68 -29.56 -5.56
N PHE A 116 0.53 -28.28 -5.18
CA PHE A 116 0.32 -27.12 -6.06
C PHE A 116 -0.97 -27.19 -6.90
N VAL A 117 -1.98 -27.91 -6.42
CA VAL A 117 -3.30 -27.96 -7.06
C VAL A 117 -4.18 -26.85 -6.53
N PRO A 118 -4.83 -26.05 -7.41
CA PRO A 118 -5.71 -24.96 -6.97
C PRO A 118 -6.91 -25.48 -6.16
N LEU A 119 -7.07 -24.92 -4.97
CA LEU A 119 -8.26 -25.12 -4.14
C LEU A 119 -9.42 -24.25 -4.64
N GLN A 120 -10.65 -24.57 -4.26
CA GLN A 120 -11.81 -23.75 -4.61
C GLN A 120 -11.84 -22.41 -3.86
N GLU A 121 -11.16 -22.33 -2.72
CA GLU A 121 -11.10 -21.11 -1.91
C GLU A 121 -10.30 -20.03 -2.61
N LYS A 122 -10.93 -18.84 -2.76
CA LYS A 122 -10.28 -17.64 -3.29
C LYS A 122 -9.74 -16.78 -2.16
N THR A 123 -8.52 -16.30 -2.36
CA THR A 123 -7.93 -15.25 -1.50
C THR A 123 -7.89 -13.96 -2.29
N TYR A 124 -8.32 -12.87 -1.67
CA TYR A 124 -8.31 -11.54 -2.26
C TYR A 124 -7.10 -10.76 -1.78
N ILE A 125 -6.40 -10.14 -2.72
CA ILE A 125 -5.24 -9.29 -2.48
C ILE A 125 -5.51 -7.88 -3.00
N PRO A 126 -5.15 -6.82 -2.25
CA PRO A 126 -5.33 -5.47 -2.71
C PRO A 126 -4.22 -5.11 -3.70
N PHE A 127 -4.60 -4.66 -4.88
CA PHE A 127 -3.68 -4.01 -5.81
C PHE A 127 -3.52 -2.53 -5.52
N GLU A 128 -4.58 -1.92 -4.98
CA GLU A 128 -4.60 -0.48 -4.77
C GLU A 128 -5.55 -0.10 -3.64
N MET A 129 -5.14 0.89 -2.88
CA MET A 129 -5.98 1.62 -1.95
C MET A 129 -5.81 3.12 -2.21
N ILE A 130 -6.91 3.83 -2.41
CA ILE A 130 -6.91 5.28 -2.56
C ILE A 130 -7.70 5.88 -1.41
N LEU A 131 -7.07 6.75 -0.65
CA LEU A 131 -7.69 7.50 0.44
C LEU A 131 -7.91 8.94 0.01
N THR A 132 -9.11 9.45 0.29
CA THR A 132 -9.44 10.87 0.18
C THR A 132 -9.68 11.42 1.58
N PHE A 133 -8.99 12.50 1.93
CA PHE A 133 -9.11 13.14 3.22
C PHE A 133 -10.13 14.29 3.19
N GLU A 134 -10.64 14.70 4.35
CA GLU A 134 -11.58 15.83 4.43
C GLU A 134 -10.98 17.14 3.93
N SER A 135 -9.66 17.28 3.98
CA SER A 135 -8.93 18.42 3.40
C SER A 135 -9.02 18.51 1.87
N GLY A 136 -9.41 17.42 1.20
CA GLY A 136 -9.35 17.25 -0.25
C GLY A 136 -8.07 16.59 -0.74
N ASP A 137 -7.07 16.38 0.12
CA ASP A 137 -5.86 15.62 -0.22
C ASP A 137 -6.19 14.17 -0.55
N THR A 138 -5.40 13.57 -1.44
CA THR A 138 -5.52 12.17 -1.83
C THR A 138 -4.20 11.42 -1.65
N LEU A 139 -4.28 10.17 -1.22
CA LEU A 139 -3.15 9.25 -1.12
C LEU A 139 -3.47 7.98 -1.89
N GLN A 140 -2.68 7.69 -2.91
CA GLN A 140 -2.75 6.46 -3.69
C GLN A 140 -1.62 5.53 -3.28
N LEU A 141 -1.97 4.29 -2.98
CA LEU A 141 -1.06 3.21 -2.65
C LEU A 141 -1.34 2.05 -3.61
N SER A 142 -0.40 1.73 -4.48
CA SER A 142 -0.60 0.72 -5.52
C SER A 142 0.60 -0.23 -5.59
N SER A 143 0.34 -1.54 -5.61
CA SER A 143 1.40 -2.52 -5.87
C SER A 143 1.60 -2.67 -7.38
N VAL A 144 2.80 -2.34 -7.87
CA VAL A 144 3.08 -2.18 -9.29
C VAL A 144 4.44 -2.72 -9.70
N ILE A 145 4.55 -3.02 -10.98
CA ILE A 145 5.84 -3.12 -11.69
C ILE A 145 5.92 -2.00 -12.72
N PHE A 146 7.11 -1.55 -13.03
CA PHE A 146 7.39 -0.53 -14.05
C PHE A 146 8.81 -0.69 -14.57
N ALA A 147 9.10 -0.03 -15.69
CA ALA A 147 10.45 0.14 -16.20
C ALA A 147 10.84 1.62 -16.14
N LEU A 148 12.10 1.92 -16.29
CA LEU A 148 12.63 3.28 -16.37
C LEU A 148 13.00 3.60 -17.82
N GLU A 149 12.58 4.80 -18.28
CA GLU A 149 13.10 5.44 -19.48
C GLU A 149 13.92 6.66 -19.04
N GLY A 150 15.25 6.50 -18.96
CA GLY A 150 16.08 7.48 -18.28
C GLY A 150 15.79 7.50 -16.78
N GLU A 151 15.38 8.66 -16.27
CA GLU A 151 14.97 8.84 -14.86
C GLU A 151 13.44 8.80 -14.69
N GLU A 152 12.70 8.63 -15.78
CA GLU A 152 11.23 8.61 -15.77
C GLU A 152 10.70 7.19 -15.66
N MET A 153 9.64 7.04 -14.86
CA MET A 153 8.88 5.80 -14.76
C MET A 153 8.00 5.63 -16.00
N THR A 154 8.08 4.46 -16.66
CA THR A 154 7.08 4.07 -17.66
C THR A 154 5.72 3.88 -16.98
N ARG A 155 4.62 3.84 -17.77
CA ARG A 155 3.30 3.58 -17.20
C ARG A 155 3.35 2.29 -16.35
N PRO A 156 3.10 2.37 -15.03
CA PRO A 156 3.16 1.20 -14.17
C PRO A 156 1.97 0.27 -14.44
N LYS A 157 2.17 -1.01 -14.12
CA LYS A 157 1.16 -2.06 -14.23
C LYS A 157 0.96 -2.70 -12.87
N TYR A 158 -0.28 -3.02 -12.49
CA TYR A 158 -0.55 -3.72 -11.23
C TYR A 158 0.18 -5.06 -11.17
N ASN A 159 0.80 -5.33 -10.04
CA ASN A 159 1.49 -6.60 -9.79
C ASN A 159 1.57 -6.88 -8.29
N SER A 160 1.05 -8.03 -7.87
CA SER A 160 1.02 -8.44 -6.47
C SER A 160 2.39 -8.76 -5.86
N GLN A 161 3.43 -8.87 -6.68
CA GLN A 161 4.82 -9.10 -6.26
C GLN A 161 5.75 -7.91 -6.59
N GLY A 162 5.17 -6.79 -6.99
CA GLY A 162 5.91 -5.59 -7.37
C GLY A 162 6.38 -4.75 -6.19
N GLN A 163 6.41 -3.45 -6.42
CA GLN A 163 6.79 -2.45 -5.43
C GLN A 163 5.58 -1.57 -5.07
N LEU A 164 5.63 -0.87 -3.94
CA LEU A 164 4.59 0.06 -3.54
C LEU A 164 4.84 1.43 -4.15
N LEU A 165 3.96 1.83 -5.05
CA LEU A 165 3.83 3.20 -5.51
C LEU A 165 3.03 3.99 -4.48
N VAL A 166 3.60 5.10 -4.02
CA VAL A 166 2.95 6.06 -3.13
C VAL A 166 2.81 7.37 -3.90
N ALA A 167 1.57 7.80 -4.14
CA ALA A 167 1.29 9.06 -4.85
C ALA A 167 0.36 9.95 -4.01
N PHE A 168 0.82 11.17 -3.76
CA PHE A 168 0.10 12.17 -2.96
C PHE A 168 -0.29 13.36 -3.82
N ASN A 169 -1.60 13.62 -3.93
CA ASN A 169 -2.18 14.72 -4.71
C ASN A 169 -1.81 14.76 -6.21
N LYS A 170 -1.18 13.69 -6.71
CA LYS A 170 -0.80 13.54 -8.11
C LYS A 170 -1.03 12.08 -8.51
N PRO A 171 -2.28 11.71 -8.81
CA PRO A 171 -2.61 10.34 -9.12
C PRO A 171 -1.83 9.83 -10.33
N VAL A 172 -1.35 8.60 -10.22
CA VAL A 172 -0.64 7.88 -11.29
C VAL A 172 -1.61 6.89 -11.92
N ASP A 173 -1.71 6.94 -13.25
CA ASP A 173 -2.49 5.99 -14.02
C ASP A 173 -1.76 4.64 -14.07
N VAL A 174 -2.40 3.60 -13.52
CA VAL A 174 -1.85 2.25 -13.45
C VAL A 174 -2.61 1.34 -14.41
N GLU A 175 -1.87 0.61 -15.23
CA GLU A 175 -2.43 -0.33 -16.19
C GLU A 175 -2.91 -1.62 -15.48
N ASP A 176 -4.09 -2.10 -15.87
CA ASP A 176 -4.62 -3.36 -15.37
C ASP A 176 -3.77 -4.57 -15.81
N VAL A 177 -3.84 -5.65 -15.05
CA VAL A 177 -3.29 -6.94 -15.46
C VAL A 177 -4.11 -7.54 -16.61
N ASP A 178 -3.42 -8.13 -17.55
CA ASP A 178 -4.03 -8.85 -18.68
C ASP A 178 -4.70 -10.18 -18.22
#